data_53c164689c4c0d56f2653e5e237831a5
#
_entry.id   53c164689c4c0d56f2653e5e237831a5
#
_cell.length_a   1.000
_cell.length_b   1.000
_cell.length_c   1.000
_cell.angle_alpha   90.00
_cell.angle_beta   90.00
_cell.angle_gamma   90.00
#
_symmetry.space_group_name_H-M   'P 1'
#
loop_
_entity.id
_entity.type
_entity.pdbx_description
1 polymer ?
#
loop_
_entity_poly.entity_id
_entity_poly.type
_entity_poly.pdbx_seq_one_letter_code
_entity_poly.pdbx_strand_id
1 'polypeptide(L)'
;SVAVVENGRSFCGVLDCPAKGEVFAASIGGGSRMNGITLSVGEPSDELKVAGPKHFVVPFANMQSKQVEAVGHVPSLAYRIALIAAGRISASFVKPNAHDWDLAAADLILAEAGGTLVRADGSRPLYAGKTVSHGVLAAGHPSLMQGMLGVVAATSIG
;
A
#
# COMPACT_ATOMS: atom_id res chain seq x y z
N SER A 1 13.45 -6.58 0.50
CA SER A 1 13.02 -5.19 0.36
C SER A 1 14.19 -4.29 0.71
N VAL A 2 14.58 -3.42 -0.21
CA VAL A 2 15.69 -2.46 -0.03
C VAL A 2 15.23 -1.09 -0.56
N ALA A 3 15.49 -0.04 0.21
CA ALA A 3 15.24 1.33 -0.23
C ALA A 3 16.40 2.26 0.19
N VAL A 4 16.67 3.26 -0.63
CA VAL A 4 17.49 4.41 -0.26
C VAL A 4 16.54 5.52 0.19
N VAL A 5 16.75 6.02 1.39
CA VAL A 5 15.91 7.06 2.00
C VAL A 5 16.73 8.34 2.18
N GLU A 6 16.18 9.44 1.71
CA GLU A 6 16.74 10.78 1.89
C GLU A 6 15.66 11.72 2.46
N ASN A 7 15.98 12.44 3.54
CA ASN A 7 15.05 13.37 4.20
C ASN A 7 13.68 12.74 4.54
N GLY A 8 13.70 11.49 4.98
CA GLY A 8 12.49 10.76 5.36
C GLY A 8 11.66 10.20 4.18
N ARG A 9 12.12 10.32 2.95
CA ARG A 9 11.45 9.84 1.74
C ARG A 9 12.31 8.84 0.99
N SER A 10 11.68 7.80 0.45
CA SER A 10 12.37 6.84 -0.41
C SER A 10 12.70 7.49 -1.75
N PHE A 11 13.96 7.37 -2.16
CA PHE A 11 14.49 7.89 -3.42
C PHE A 11 14.52 6.83 -4.52
N CYS A 12 14.94 5.63 -4.18
CA CYS A 12 14.81 4.44 -5.01
C CYS A 12 14.54 3.23 -4.13
N GLY A 13 13.92 2.20 -4.70
CA GLY A 13 13.57 1.00 -3.97
C GLY A 13 13.41 -0.21 -4.86
N VAL A 14 13.73 -1.38 -4.31
CA VAL A 14 13.57 -2.68 -4.94
C VAL A 14 12.93 -3.64 -3.96
N LEU A 15 11.98 -4.41 -4.46
CA LEU A 15 11.39 -5.56 -3.80
C LEU A 15 11.63 -6.79 -4.67
N ASP A 16 12.44 -7.71 -4.19
CA ASP A 16 12.70 -8.99 -4.85
C ASP A 16 11.84 -10.09 -4.19
N CYS A 17 11.04 -10.75 -5.00
CA CYS A 17 10.15 -11.84 -4.61
C CYS A 17 10.53 -13.13 -5.35
N PRO A 18 11.67 -13.78 -4.99
CA PRO A 18 12.23 -14.89 -5.77
C PRO A 18 11.29 -16.09 -5.88
N ALA A 19 10.47 -16.35 -4.85
CA ALA A 19 9.47 -17.43 -4.88
C ALA A 19 8.37 -17.23 -5.94
N LYS A 20 8.24 -16.01 -6.47
CA LYS A 20 7.28 -15.63 -7.52
C LYS A 20 7.98 -15.29 -8.84
N GLY A 21 9.30 -15.20 -8.86
CA GLY A 21 10.05 -14.70 -10.00
C GLY A 21 9.74 -13.25 -10.33
N GLU A 22 9.39 -12.45 -9.35
CA GLU A 22 8.96 -11.05 -9.52
C GLU A 22 9.91 -10.10 -8.80
N VAL A 23 10.44 -9.13 -9.56
CA VAL A 23 11.27 -8.04 -9.04
C VAL A 23 10.57 -6.72 -9.35
N PHE A 24 10.21 -6.00 -8.30
CA PHE A 24 9.63 -4.66 -8.40
C PHE A 24 10.73 -3.63 -8.15
N ALA A 25 10.76 -2.56 -8.93
CA ALA A 25 11.71 -1.48 -8.77
C ALA A 25 11.06 -0.14 -9.11
N ALA A 26 11.45 0.89 -8.36
CA ALA A 26 11.04 2.27 -8.61
C ALA A 26 12.13 3.26 -8.22
N SER A 27 12.11 4.42 -8.85
CA SER A 27 12.86 5.59 -8.46
C SER A 27 12.00 6.84 -8.63
N ILE A 28 12.26 7.89 -7.83
CA ILE A 28 11.50 9.15 -7.92
C ILE A 28 11.53 9.68 -9.35
N GLY A 29 10.34 9.90 -9.92
CA GLY A 29 10.16 10.39 -11.29
C GLY A 29 10.56 9.42 -12.40
N GLY A 30 11.02 8.21 -12.04
CA GLY A 30 11.41 7.16 -12.98
C GLY A 30 10.31 6.13 -13.26
N GLY A 31 9.20 6.24 -12.55
CA GLY A 31 8.11 5.27 -12.59
C GLY A 31 8.41 3.99 -11.83
N SER A 32 7.44 3.10 -11.83
CA SER A 32 7.49 1.78 -11.18
C SER A 32 7.41 0.67 -12.21
N ARG A 33 8.16 -0.41 -11.98
CA ARG A 33 8.24 -1.56 -12.90
C ARG A 33 8.25 -2.88 -12.15
N MET A 34 7.69 -3.91 -12.78
CA MET A 34 7.83 -5.31 -12.37
C MET A 34 8.46 -6.09 -13.53
N ASN A 35 9.62 -6.71 -13.29
CA ASN A 35 10.38 -7.43 -14.30
C ASN A 35 10.60 -6.58 -15.59
N GLY A 36 10.85 -5.27 -15.44
CA GLY A 36 11.03 -4.33 -16.55
C GLY A 36 9.74 -3.77 -17.16
N ILE A 37 8.57 -4.33 -16.83
CA ILE A 37 7.26 -3.86 -17.33
C ILE A 37 6.75 -2.73 -16.43
N THR A 38 6.39 -1.60 -17.03
CA THR A 38 5.84 -0.45 -16.32
C THR A 38 4.54 -0.80 -15.61
N LEU A 39 4.40 -0.36 -14.36
CA LEU A 39 3.23 -0.56 -13.53
C LEU A 39 2.34 0.70 -13.48
N SER A 40 1.04 0.45 -13.32
CA SER A 40 0.05 1.48 -13.03
C SER A 40 -1.08 0.86 -12.21
N VAL A 41 -1.53 1.53 -11.17
CA VAL A 41 -2.68 1.07 -10.37
C VAL A 41 -3.99 1.06 -11.17
N GLY A 42 -4.08 1.85 -12.25
CA GLY A 42 -5.30 2.01 -13.04
C GLY A 42 -6.48 2.59 -12.24
N GLU A 43 -7.59 2.82 -12.91
CA GLU A 43 -8.84 3.18 -12.23
C GLU A 43 -9.43 1.95 -11.51
N PRO A 44 -10.02 2.13 -10.32
CA PRO A 44 -10.65 1.03 -9.60
C PRO A 44 -11.82 0.43 -10.39
N SER A 45 -11.77 -0.88 -10.63
CA SER A 45 -12.85 -1.65 -11.28
C SER A 45 -14.14 -1.65 -10.45
N ASP A 46 -15.20 -2.24 -11.00
CA ASP A 46 -16.47 -2.40 -10.28
C ASP A 46 -16.39 -3.45 -9.16
N GLU A 47 -15.38 -4.32 -9.22
CA GLU A 47 -15.03 -5.25 -8.17
C GLU A 47 -13.72 -4.84 -7.52
N LEU A 48 -13.77 -4.47 -6.23
CA LEU A 48 -12.62 -4.06 -5.44
C LEU A 48 -12.06 -5.26 -4.68
N LYS A 49 -10.79 -5.58 -4.89
CA LYS A 49 -10.06 -6.58 -4.11
C LYS A 49 -9.32 -5.90 -2.97
N VAL A 50 -9.76 -6.11 -1.73
CA VAL A 50 -9.24 -5.40 -0.56
C VAL A 50 -8.60 -6.36 0.43
N ALA A 51 -7.35 -6.10 0.76
CA ALA A 51 -6.58 -6.84 1.75
C ALA A 51 -6.56 -6.14 3.12
N GLY A 52 -6.41 -6.91 4.19
CA GLY A 52 -6.23 -6.36 5.53
C GLY A 52 -7.08 -7.03 6.60
N PRO A 53 -7.07 -6.49 7.83
CA PRO A 53 -7.87 -6.99 8.93
C PRO A 53 -9.38 -6.90 8.66
N LYS A 54 -10.12 -7.93 9.02
CA LYS A 54 -11.59 -7.99 8.80
C LYS A 54 -12.34 -6.80 9.39
N HIS A 55 -11.90 -6.30 10.56
CA HIS A 55 -12.54 -5.16 11.23
C HIS A 55 -12.38 -3.82 10.49
N PHE A 56 -11.50 -3.73 9.48
CA PHE A 56 -11.43 -2.63 8.52
C PHE A 56 -12.11 -2.98 7.19
N VAL A 57 -11.87 -4.19 6.67
CA VAL A 57 -12.37 -4.59 5.35
C VAL A 57 -13.90 -4.67 5.32
N VAL A 58 -14.53 -5.23 6.36
CA VAL A 58 -15.99 -5.40 6.39
C VAL A 58 -16.71 -4.03 6.45
N PRO A 59 -16.37 -3.09 7.35
CA PRO A 59 -16.98 -1.76 7.33
C PRO A 59 -16.74 -1.01 6.02
N PHE A 60 -15.53 -1.12 5.45
CA PHE A 60 -15.23 -0.53 4.16
C PHE A 60 -16.14 -1.08 3.06
N ALA A 61 -16.32 -2.40 2.99
CA ALA A 61 -17.20 -3.06 2.03
C ALA A 61 -18.65 -2.56 2.13
N ASN A 62 -19.14 -2.39 3.36
CA ASN A 62 -20.51 -1.92 3.60
C ASN A 62 -20.74 -0.46 3.17
N MET A 63 -19.69 0.34 3.03
CA MET A 63 -19.75 1.73 2.59
C MET A 63 -19.63 1.89 1.07
N GLN A 64 -19.20 0.84 0.36
CA GLN A 64 -18.98 0.91 -1.09
C GLN A 64 -20.26 0.61 -1.87
N SER A 65 -20.47 1.32 -2.96
CA SER A 65 -21.45 0.94 -3.99
C SER A 65 -20.96 -0.19 -4.90
N LYS A 66 -19.63 -0.40 -4.94
CA LYS A 66 -18.96 -1.45 -5.69
C LYS A 66 -18.89 -2.73 -4.88
N GLN A 67 -18.83 -3.88 -5.57
CA GLN A 67 -18.57 -5.15 -4.90
C GLN A 67 -17.18 -5.17 -4.30
N VAL A 68 -17.04 -5.65 -3.06
CA VAL A 68 -15.75 -5.80 -2.38
C VAL A 68 -15.46 -7.26 -2.09
N GLU A 69 -14.39 -7.77 -2.66
CA GLU A 69 -13.81 -9.09 -2.35
C GLU A 69 -12.71 -8.93 -1.31
N ALA A 70 -12.81 -9.64 -0.19
CA ALA A 70 -11.75 -9.71 0.80
C ALA A 70 -10.63 -10.62 0.31
N VAL A 71 -9.45 -10.07 0.13
CA VAL A 71 -8.27 -10.83 -0.30
C VAL A 71 -7.75 -11.71 0.85
N GLY A 72 -7.42 -12.95 0.54
CA GLY A 72 -6.79 -13.88 1.47
C GLY A 72 -5.45 -13.39 2.00
N HIS A 73 -4.91 -14.09 2.99
CA HIS A 73 -3.65 -13.70 3.63
C HIS A 73 -2.48 -13.66 2.66
N VAL A 74 -1.81 -12.50 2.56
CA VAL A 74 -0.54 -12.31 1.87
C VAL A 74 0.54 -12.12 2.96
N PRO A 75 1.48 -13.06 3.12
CA PRO A 75 2.44 -13.05 4.24
C PRO A 75 3.34 -11.82 4.27
N SER A 76 3.81 -11.35 3.11
CA SER A 76 4.68 -10.18 3.01
C SER A 76 3.87 -8.90 2.84
N LEU A 77 4.04 -7.94 3.76
CA LEU A 77 3.41 -6.63 3.67
C LEU A 77 3.92 -5.83 2.46
N ALA A 78 5.23 -5.82 2.24
CA ALA A 78 5.82 -5.14 1.09
C ALA A 78 5.28 -5.69 -0.23
N TYR A 79 5.20 -7.02 -0.36
CA TYR A 79 4.63 -7.66 -1.54
C TYR A 79 3.13 -7.34 -1.72
N ARG A 80 2.37 -7.32 -0.62
CA ARG A 80 0.94 -6.96 -0.66
C ARG A 80 0.72 -5.54 -1.19
N ILE A 81 1.56 -4.58 -0.78
CA ILE A 81 1.52 -3.20 -1.30
C ILE A 81 1.95 -3.17 -2.78
N ALA A 82 2.97 -3.92 -3.16
CA ALA A 82 3.40 -4.02 -4.55
C ALA A 82 2.34 -4.64 -5.47
N LEU A 83 1.48 -5.53 -4.95
CA LEU A 83 0.34 -6.06 -5.71
C LEU A 83 -0.70 -4.97 -6.05
N ILE A 84 -0.81 -3.91 -5.24
CA ILE A 84 -1.64 -2.74 -5.56
C ILE A 84 -1.02 -2.00 -6.75
N ALA A 85 0.28 -1.74 -6.69
CA ALA A 85 1.01 -1.10 -7.79
C ALA A 85 0.87 -1.86 -9.12
N ALA A 86 0.78 -3.19 -9.04
CA ALA A 86 0.56 -4.07 -10.20
C ALA A 86 -0.91 -4.20 -10.63
N GLY A 87 -1.84 -3.51 -9.97
CA GLY A 87 -3.28 -3.58 -10.27
C GLY A 87 -3.93 -4.94 -9.95
N ARG A 88 -3.26 -5.80 -9.18
CA ARG A 88 -3.77 -7.13 -8.80
C ARG A 88 -4.70 -7.11 -7.59
N ILE A 89 -4.54 -6.14 -6.71
CA ILE A 89 -5.48 -5.79 -5.64
C ILE A 89 -5.74 -4.30 -5.66
N SER A 90 -6.90 -3.87 -5.16
CA SER A 90 -7.34 -2.48 -5.25
C SER A 90 -6.85 -1.64 -4.08
N ALA A 91 -6.79 -2.24 -2.89
CA ALA A 91 -6.43 -1.55 -1.67
C ALA A 91 -5.99 -2.51 -0.57
N SER A 92 -5.30 -1.97 0.44
CA SER A 92 -4.92 -2.70 1.64
C SER A 92 -4.95 -1.82 2.88
N PHE A 93 -5.57 -2.32 3.95
CA PHE A 93 -5.36 -1.81 5.30
C PHE A 93 -4.15 -2.48 5.93
N VAL A 94 -3.32 -1.70 6.60
CA VAL A 94 -2.10 -2.15 7.27
C VAL A 94 -2.26 -2.01 8.78
N LYS A 95 -2.04 -3.09 9.52
CA LYS A 95 -2.06 -3.09 10.99
C LYS A 95 -0.97 -2.18 11.56
N PRO A 96 -1.13 -1.67 12.80
CA PRO A 96 -0.04 -1.00 13.51
C PRO A 96 1.19 -1.92 13.65
N ASN A 97 2.34 -1.29 13.88
CA ASN A 97 3.67 -1.93 14.03
C ASN A 97 4.28 -2.48 12.72
N ALA A 98 3.84 -1.99 11.55
CA ALA A 98 4.63 -2.12 10.34
C ALA A 98 5.91 -1.28 10.46
N HIS A 99 7.02 -1.76 9.94
CA HIS A 99 8.32 -1.09 10.05
C HIS A 99 8.78 -0.50 8.71
N ASP A 100 9.77 0.41 8.78
CA ASP A 100 10.34 1.06 7.59
C ASP A 100 10.76 0.06 6.51
N TRP A 101 11.38 -1.07 6.88
CA TRP A 101 11.83 -2.11 5.94
C TRP A 101 10.69 -2.88 5.26
N ASP A 102 9.47 -2.86 5.84
CA ASP A 102 8.27 -3.41 5.21
C ASP A 102 7.63 -2.43 4.22
N LEU A 103 7.92 -1.13 4.38
CA LEU A 103 7.14 -0.06 3.76
C LEU A 103 7.93 0.78 2.76
N ALA A 104 9.18 1.14 3.07
CA ALA A 104 9.89 2.21 2.35
C ALA A 104 10.03 1.96 0.83
N ALA A 105 10.43 0.75 0.42
CA ALA A 105 10.49 0.40 -1.00
C ALA A 105 9.08 0.26 -1.61
N ALA A 106 8.18 -0.39 -0.90
CA ALA A 106 6.82 -0.65 -1.38
C ALA A 106 5.99 0.62 -1.55
N ASP A 107 6.14 1.61 -0.65
CA ASP A 107 5.50 2.93 -0.76
C ASP A 107 5.96 3.66 -2.03
N LEU A 108 7.26 3.68 -2.32
CA LEU A 108 7.77 4.28 -3.55
C LEU A 108 7.26 3.54 -4.79
N ILE A 109 7.30 2.21 -4.80
CA ILE A 109 6.78 1.39 -5.90
C ILE A 109 5.30 1.71 -6.14
N LEU A 110 4.50 1.82 -5.09
CA LEU A 110 3.09 2.18 -5.18
C LEU A 110 2.89 3.62 -5.68
N ALA A 111 3.63 4.58 -5.13
CA ALA A 111 3.51 6.00 -5.49
C ALA A 111 3.88 6.26 -6.95
N GLU A 112 4.97 5.66 -7.44
CA GLU A 112 5.40 5.77 -8.83
C GLU A 112 4.51 5.00 -9.83
N ALA A 113 3.63 4.11 -9.33
CA ALA A 113 2.56 3.48 -10.10
C ALA A 113 1.23 4.27 -10.05
N GLY A 114 1.18 5.41 -9.36
CA GLY A 114 -0.03 6.26 -9.25
C GLY A 114 -0.93 5.94 -8.05
N GLY A 115 -0.50 5.05 -7.16
CA GLY A 115 -1.20 4.78 -5.91
C GLY A 115 -0.71 5.65 -4.74
N THR A 116 -1.21 5.39 -3.56
CA THR A 116 -0.81 6.13 -2.35
C THR A 116 -0.82 5.24 -1.12
N LEU A 117 0.10 5.50 -0.20
CA LEU A 117 0.15 4.97 1.16
C LEU A 117 0.04 6.14 2.14
N VAL A 118 -0.92 6.09 3.06
CA VAL A 118 -1.17 7.17 4.03
C VAL A 118 -1.37 6.63 5.44
N ARG A 119 -1.07 7.48 6.42
CA ARG A 119 -1.39 7.29 7.83
C ARG A 119 -2.87 7.53 8.09
N ALA A 120 -3.33 7.20 9.29
CA ALA A 120 -4.71 7.44 9.73
C ALA A 120 -5.14 8.91 9.66
N ASP A 121 -4.20 9.85 9.76
CA ASP A 121 -4.43 11.30 9.62
C ASP A 121 -4.37 11.80 8.16
N GLY A 122 -4.20 10.91 7.19
CA GLY A 122 -4.06 11.22 5.78
C GLY A 122 -2.66 11.67 5.35
N SER A 123 -1.72 11.85 6.28
CA SER A 123 -0.34 12.20 5.95
C SER A 123 0.44 11.02 5.37
N ARG A 124 1.47 11.30 4.58
CA ARG A 124 2.38 10.26 4.09
C ARG A 124 3.35 9.81 5.20
N PRO A 125 3.67 8.52 5.32
CA PRO A 125 4.70 8.05 6.24
C PRO A 125 6.07 8.66 5.91
N LEU A 126 6.89 8.85 6.95
CA LEU A 126 8.29 9.23 6.83
C LEU A 126 9.15 8.08 7.37
N TYR A 127 10.29 7.83 6.71
CA TYR A 127 11.19 6.72 6.98
C TYR A 127 12.53 7.19 7.54
N ALA A 128 13.31 6.26 8.09
CA ALA A 128 14.63 6.51 8.66
C ALA A 128 14.65 7.58 9.78
N GLY A 129 13.54 7.71 10.51
CA GLY A 129 13.43 8.59 11.67
C GLY A 129 13.87 7.91 12.96
N LYS A 130 13.64 8.59 14.10
CA LYS A 130 13.90 8.03 15.44
C LYS A 130 13.00 6.81 15.73
N THR A 131 11.79 6.81 15.21
CA THR A 131 10.82 5.70 15.32
C THR A 131 10.65 5.08 13.94
N VAL A 132 11.00 3.81 13.83
CA VAL A 132 10.91 3.04 12.58
C VAL A 132 9.62 2.23 12.46
N SER A 133 8.73 2.34 13.44
CA SER A 133 7.43 1.65 13.48
C SER A 133 6.29 2.64 13.17
N HIS A 134 5.30 2.19 12.43
CA HIS A 134 4.17 2.97 11.98
C HIS A 134 2.86 2.50 12.62
N GLY A 135 1.90 3.42 12.77
CA GLY A 135 0.52 3.12 13.17
C GLY A 135 -0.26 2.44 12.04
N VAL A 136 -1.58 2.50 12.12
CA VAL A 136 -2.45 2.04 11.03
C VAL A 136 -2.20 2.84 9.77
N LEU A 137 -2.13 2.14 8.62
CA LEU A 137 -1.97 2.76 7.30
C LEU A 137 -3.05 2.23 6.34
N ALA A 138 -3.32 3.02 5.31
CA ALA A 138 -4.15 2.65 4.18
C ALA A 138 -3.36 2.82 2.88
N ALA A 139 -3.45 1.82 1.99
CA ALA A 139 -2.78 1.81 0.69
C ALA A 139 -3.78 1.50 -0.43
N GLY A 140 -3.71 2.21 -1.56
CA GLY A 140 -4.62 1.97 -2.68
C GLY A 140 -4.61 3.08 -3.73
N HIS A 141 -5.59 3.04 -4.61
CA HIS A 141 -5.85 4.16 -5.53
C HIS A 141 -6.30 5.40 -4.74
N PRO A 142 -5.88 6.62 -5.12
CA PRO A 142 -6.23 7.84 -4.39
C PRO A 142 -7.73 8.04 -4.15
N SER A 143 -8.58 7.64 -5.10
CA SER A 143 -10.05 7.77 -4.97
C SER A 143 -10.66 6.92 -3.85
N LEU A 144 -9.97 5.90 -3.36
CA LEU A 144 -10.45 5.03 -2.27
C LEU A 144 -10.06 5.56 -0.89
N MET A 145 -9.11 6.48 -0.80
CA MET A 145 -8.50 6.90 0.46
C MET A 145 -9.49 7.55 1.42
N GLN A 146 -10.40 8.38 0.94
CA GLN A 146 -11.40 9.03 1.79
C GLN A 146 -12.26 8.00 2.54
N GLY A 147 -12.77 6.99 1.82
CA GLY A 147 -13.54 5.90 2.43
C GLY A 147 -12.72 5.06 3.40
N MET A 148 -11.49 4.74 3.03
CA MET A 148 -10.59 3.95 3.88
C MET A 148 -10.24 4.67 5.18
N LEU A 149 -9.90 5.97 5.12
CA LEU A 149 -9.59 6.78 6.29
C LEU A 149 -10.81 6.97 7.19
N GLY A 150 -12.01 7.11 6.62
CA GLY A 150 -13.26 7.14 7.38
C GLY A 150 -13.46 5.87 8.24
N VAL A 151 -13.17 4.70 7.68
CA VAL A 151 -13.23 3.43 8.42
C VAL A 151 -12.17 3.36 9.51
N VAL A 152 -10.93 3.77 9.22
CA VAL A 152 -9.85 3.78 10.23
C VAL A 152 -10.22 4.70 11.40
N ALA A 153 -10.72 5.90 11.13
CA ALA A 153 -11.15 6.85 12.18
C ALA A 153 -12.28 6.27 13.05
N ALA A 154 -13.31 5.69 12.43
CA ALA A 154 -14.44 5.11 13.15
C ALA A 154 -14.03 3.91 14.03
N THR A 155 -13.05 3.12 13.59
CA THR A 155 -12.60 1.92 14.31
C THR A 155 -11.62 2.26 15.46
N SER A 156 -10.97 3.42 15.43
CA SER A 156 -10.00 3.86 16.45
C SER A 156 -10.66 4.49 17.68
N ILE A 157 -11.97 4.73 17.66
CA ILE A 157 -12.74 5.39 18.72
C ILE A 157 -13.43 4.35 19.66
N GLY A 158 -13.40 3.08 19.32
CA GLY A 158 -13.92 1.95 20.12
C GLY A 158 -12.81 1.16 20.75
#